data_8f8acdb8b4b63886c72fad7fc9ed79c3
#
_entry.id   8f8acdb8b4b63886c72fad7fc9ed79c3
#
_cell.length_a   1.000
_cell.length_b   1.000
_cell.length_c   1.000
_cell.angle_alpha   90.00
_cell.angle_beta   90.00
_cell.angle_gamma   90.00
#
_symmetry.space_group_name_H-M   'P 1'
#
loop_
_entity.id
_entity.type
_entity.pdbx_description
1 polymer ?
#
loop_
_entity_poly.entity_id
_entity_poly.type
_entity_poly.pdbx_seq_one_letter_code
_entity_poly.pdbx_strand_id
1 'polypeptide(L)'
;MSSLPFPSNTGEAIKIVSQMLPYPCTADKNAAVHTNDDVFCSLIQAVQRRIQSGQSPSYINITHAVPEQFSLSNLPYSPPNTPRSLFSADDYFNSSVFSSAAVVSAYHDFRGVIQGKTLRFPMPVVPPFSVHLSVLERYLPPSSPQEYKDLFNPGRPSFLVDRMSELSRDGGSLLFIYPTKRGGSTFKSQYLGPILDPLLRQLVVVNELSADVGRYLGKLSTVSHMEDFDTMRNKLEQLCSDLSSSSSQFTIADARKGSAHLDRHVWTEWFIHQERTRMKDVLSLYWQNGRRLPAAKAASNMSTNYLLEDKEVTSAMLLGEILDGIRKRPYGEETEPRDGIELGVFVIRRSH
;
A
#
# COMPACT_ATOMS: atom_id res chain seq x y z
N MET A 1 21.17 -7.42 9.95
CA MET A 1 21.57 -6.54 8.83
C MET A 1 23.02 -6.76 8.33
N SER A 2 23.64 -7.87 8.63
CA SER A 2 25.07 -8.08 8.35
C SER A 2 25.40 -8.55 6.92
N SER A 3 24.47 -8.65 5.99
CA SER A 3 24.74 -9.27 4.69
C SER A 3 23.92 -8.74 3.51
N LEU A 4 23.69 -7.42 3.42
CA LEU A 4 23.33 -6.88 2.12
C LEU A 4 24.59 -6.92 1.24
N PRO A 5 24.64 -7.71 0.15
CA PRO A 5 25.76 -7.69 -0.76
C PRO A 5 25.72 -6.36 -1.51
N PHE A 6 26.77 -5.58 -1.34
CA PHE A 6 27.01 -4.44 -2.20
C PHE A 6 27.68 -4.92 -3.49
N PRO A 7 27.37 -4.29 -4.65
CA PRO A 7 28.03 -4.63 -5.89
C PRO A 7 29.55 -4.51 -5.70
N SER A 8 30.26 -5.58 -6.07
CA SER A 8 31.72 -5.68 -5.94
C SER A 8 32.47 -4.76 -6.90
N ASN A 9 31.78 -4.17 -7.88
CA ASN A 9 32.37 -3.31 -8.88
C ASN A 9 32.38 -1.85 -8.44
N THR A 10 33.57 -1.32 -8.28
CA THR A 10 33.82 0.11 -8.04
C THR A 10 33.20 0.96 -9.13
N GLY A 11 32.08 1.64 -8.81
CA GLY A 11 31.42 2.57 -9.72
C GLY A 11 29.99 2.23 -10.11
N GLU A 12 29.45 1.06 -9.76
CA GLU A 12 28.06 0.72 -10.01
C GLU A 12 27.14 1.28 -8.93
N ALA A 13 26.04 1.94 -9.34
CA ALA A 13 25.05 2.49 -8.43
C ALA A 13 24.24 1.39 -7.74
N ILE A 14 23.97 1.57 -6.44
CA ILE A 14 23.02 0.72 -5.72
C ILE A 14 21.61 1.12 -6.16
N LYS A 15 20.89 0.19 -6.80
CA LYS A 15 19.53 0.41 -7.29
C LYS A 15 18.53 -0.04 -6.25
N ILE A 16 17.67 0.89 -5.84
CA ILE A 16 16.65 0.68 -4.81
C ILE A 16 15.28 0.95 -5.44
N VAL A 17 14.32 0.05 -5.23
CA VAL A 17 12.90 0.27 -5.57
C VAL A 17 12.10 0.37 -4.29
N SER A 18 11.27 1.41 -4.17
CA SER A 18 10.35 1.61 -3.04
C SER A 18 8.92 1.61 -3.54
N GLN A 19 8.07 0.82 -2.92
CA GLN A 19 6.64 0.76 -3.17
C GLN A 19 5.88 0.75 -1.84
N MET A 20 5.10 1.80 -1.58
CA MET A 20 4.20 1.89 -0.44
C MET A 20 2.75 1.74 -0.91
N LEU A 21 1.96 0.96 -0.18
CA LEU A 21 0.54 0.70 -0.47
C LEU A 21 -0.34 1.04 0.75
N PRO A 22 -1.38 1.86 0.59
CA PRO A 22 -1.62 2.76 -0.54
C PRO A 22 -0.56 3.86 -0.62
N TYR A 23 -0.31 4.39 -1.81
CA TYR A 23 0.66 5.46 -1.99
C TYR A 23 0.18 6.73 -1.25
N PRO A 24 1.04 7.39 -0.47
CA PRO A 24 0.65 8.58 0.27
C PRO A 24 0.40 9.75 -0.69
N CYS A 25 -0.86 10.16 -0.83
CA CYS A 25 -1.23 11.39 -1.52
C CYS A 25 -1.13 12.56 -0.54
N THR A 26 -0.07 13.32 -0.58
CA THR A 26 0.02 14.59 0.15
C THR A 26 -0.62 15.69 -0.70
N ALA A 27 -1.94 15.85 -0.62
CA ALA A 27 -2.63 17.00 -1.23
C ALA A 27 -2.30 18.30 -0.48
N ASP A 28 -1.94 18.22 0.79
CA ASP A 28 -1.57 19.38 1.61
C ASP A 28 -0.07 19.62 1.58
N LYS A 29 0.30 20.73 0.94
CA LYS A 29 1.69 21.25 0.92
C LYS A 29 2.25 21.55 2.32
N ASN A 30 1.39 21.63 3.33
CA ASN A 30 1.72 21.94 4.71
C ASN A 30 1.67 20.74 5.66
N ALA A 31 1.09 19.62 5.25
CA ALA A 31 1.15 18.39 6.01
C ALA A 31 2.50 17.70 5.75
N ALA A 32 3.54 18.28 6.33
CA ALA A 32 4.77 17.57 6.55
C ALA A 32 4.45 16.41 7.48
N VAL A 33 4.15 15.24 6.91
CA VAL A 33 4.04 14.01 7.67
C VAL A 33 5.42 13.75 8.26
N HIS A 34 5.64 14.32 9.44
CA HIS A 34 6.79 14.04 10.29
C HIS A 34 6.62 12.64 10.88
N THR A 35 6.69 11.62 10.08
CA THR A 35 7.01 10.30 10.58
C THR A 35 8.54 10.20 10.58
N ASN A 36 9.16 10.71 11.65
CA ASN A 36 10.58 10.52 11.91
C ASN A 36 11.02 9.04 11.95
N ASP A 37 10.06 8.12 11.91
CA ASP A 37 10.24 6.67 12.01
C ASP A 37 9.92 5.93 10.72
N ASP A 38 10.00 6.57 9.57
CA ASP A 38 9.79 5.92 8.29
C ASP A 38 10.86 4.84 8.06
N VAL A 39 10.39 3.61 7.85
CA VAL A 39 11.25 2.44 7.61
C VAL A 39 12.18 2.69 6.42
N PHE A 40 11.65 3.28 5.35
CA PHE A 40 12.44 3.58 4.16
C PHE A 40 13.56 4.58 4.45
N CYS A 41 13.27 5.68 5.18
CA CYS A 41 14.29 6.66 5.58
C CYS A 41 15.38 6.02 6.43
N SER A 42 15.00 5.24 7.44
CA SER A 42 15.94 4.53 8.32
C SER A 42 16.82 3.56 7.53
N LEU A 43 16.22 2.87 6.54
CA LEU A 43 16.94 1.95 5.67
C LEU A 43 17.93 2.68 4.77
N ILE A 44 17.53 3.78 4.13
CA ILE A 44 18.43 4.61 3.29
C ILE A 44 19.59 5.15 4.11
N GLN A 45 19.34 5.67 5.31
CA GLN A 45 20.41 6.12 6.22
C GLN A 45 21.39 5.01 6.57
N ALA A 46 20.89 3.78 6.81
CA ALA A 46 21.74 2.63 7.08
C ALA A 46 22.60 2.25 5.85
N VAL A 47 22.04 2.31 4.66
CA VAL A 47 22.76 2.08 3.39
C VAL A 47 23.82 3.16 3.18
N GLN A 48 23.48 4.44 3.37
CA GLN A 48 24.43 5.55 3.26
C GLN A 48 25.63 5.41 4.20
N ARG A 49 25.37 5.14 5.49
CA ARG A 49 26.43 4.94 6.48
C ARG A 49 27.39 3.82 6.05
N ARG A 50 26.86 2.76 5.46
CA ARG A 50 27.68 1.63 5.00
C ARG A 50 28.48 1.97 3.74
N ILE A 51 27.94 2.75 2.82
CA ILE A 51 28.68 3.28 1.65
C ILE A 51 29.84 4.15 2.13
N GLN A 52 29.58 5.10 3.04
CA GLN A 52 30.58 6.04 3.56
C GLN A 52 31.71 5.33 4.32
N SER A 53 31.44 4.16 4.89
CA SER A 53 32.48 3.35 5.56
C SER A 53 33.31 2.49 4.60
N GLY A 54 32.92 2.39 3.34
CA GLY A 54 33.59 1.62 2.30
C GLY A 54 34.67 2.46 1.58
N GLN A 55 35.63 1.77 0.93
CA GLN A 55 36.72 2.43 0.19
C GLN A 55 36.30 2.95 -1.21
N SER A 56 35.11 2.69 -1.67
CA SER A 56 34.65 3.07 -3.02
C SER A 56 33.38 3.89 -2.94
N PRO A 57 33.28 5.03 -3.66
CA PRO A 57 32.05 5.80 -3.74
C PRO A 57 31.03 5.03 -4.59
N SER A 58 30.02 4.45 -3.95
CA SER A 58 28.85 3.90 -4.62
C SER A 58 27.74 4.91 -4.60
N TYR A 59 27.06 5.09 -5.72
CA TYR A 59 25.91 5.98 -5.83
C TYR A 59 24.62 5.21 -5.52
N ILE A 60 23.59 5.93 -5.08
CA ILE A 60 22.25 5.35 -4.85
C ILE A 60 21.29 5.89 -5.90
N ASN A 61 20.64 4.97 -6.63
CA ASN A 61 19.52 5.27 -7.52
C ASN A 61 18.24 4.76 -6.90
N ILE A 62 17.27 5.64 -6.68
CA ILE A 62 15.98 5.29 -6.09
C ILE A 62 14.88 5.38 -7.15
N THR A 63 14.05 4.36 -7.25
CA THR A 63 12.84 4.36 -8.06
C THR A 63 11.63 4.17 -7.15
N HIS A 64 10.71 5.15 -7.14
CA HIS A 64 9.45 5.06 -6.44
C HIS A 64 8.36 4.52 -7.35
N ALA A 65 7.78 3.40 -6.97
CA ALA A 65 6.66 2.79 -7.66
C ALA A 65 5.34 3.40 -7.17
N VAL A 66 4.56 3.95 -8.10
CA VAL A 66 3.30 4.65 -7.80
C VAL A 66 2.13 4.05 -8.59
N PRO A 67 0.87 4.27 -8.19
CA PRO A 67 -0.30 3.85 -8.97
C PRO A 67 -0.32 4.48 -10.36
N GLU A 68 -0.83 3.75 -11.37
CA GLU A 68 -0.94 4.24 -12.75
C GLU A 68 -1.74 5.54 -12.88
N GLN A 69 -2.72 5.74 -12.00
CA GLN A 69 -3.58 6.93 -12.00
C GLN A 69 -2.94 8.13 -11.29
N PHE A 70 -1.72 8.00 -10.84
CA PHE A 70 -1.01 9.07 -10.16
C PHE A 70 -0.66 10.16 -11.18
N SER A 71 -1.20 11.36 -10.98
CA SER A 71 -0.87 12.51 -11.82
C SER A 71 0.52 13.04 -11.47
N LEU A 72 1.38 13.23 -12.46
CA LEU A 72 2.70 13.84 -12.29
C LEU A 72 2.63 15.24 -11.65
N SER A 73 1.51 15.95 -11.86
CA SER A 73 1.28 17.27 -11.23
C SER A 73 1.07 17.19 -9.71
N ASN A 74 0.74 16.00 -9.19
CA ASN A 74 0.57 15.74 -7.76
C ASN A 74 1.82 15.13 -7.11
N LEU A 75 2.91 15.00 -7.87
CA LEU A 75 4.19 14.58 -7.31
C LEU A 75 4.64 15.62 -6.28
N PRO A 76 5.02 15.19 -5.07
CA PRO A 76 5.71 16.06 -4.15
C PRO A 76 7.00 16.56 -4.81
N TYR A 77 7.42 17.78 -4.50
CA TYR A 77 8.68 18.36 -5.00
C TYR A 77 9.92 17.53 -4.66
N SER A 78 9.80 16.65 -3.67
CA SER A 78 10.78 15.61 -3.38
C SER A 78 10.08 14.26 -3.39
N PRO A 79 10.75 13.17 -3.81
CA PRO A 79 10.20 11.83 -3.72
C PRO A 79 9.68 11.57 -2.31
N PRO A 80 8.51 10.90 -2.17
CA PRO A 80 8.02 10.52 -0.85
C PRO A 80 9.08 9.67 -0.16
N ASN A 81 9.16 9.81 1.15
CA ASN A 81 10.15 9.11 1.97
C ASN A 81 11.61 9.44 1.65
N THR A 82 11.85 10.51 0.90
CA THR A 82 13.17 11.09 0.84
C THR A 82 13.51 11.60 2.25
N PRO A 83 14.62 11.15 2.87
CA PRO A 83 15.02 11.68 4.15
C PRO A 83 15.09 13.19 4.06
N ARG A 84 14.16 13.90 4.68
CA ARG A 84 14.33 15.33 4.92
C ARG A 84 15.43 15.40 5.95
N SER A 85 16.64 15.47 5.46
CA SER A 85 17.81 15.73 6.28
C SER A 85 17.54 16.97 7.13
N LEU A 86 18.07 17.01 8.34
CA LEU A 86 18.24 18.23 9.13
C LEU A 86 19.05 19.30 8.36
N PHE A 87 19.51 18.97 7.18
CA PHE A 87 20.21 19.81 6.22
C PHE A 87 19.21 20.32 5.17
N SER A 88 19.41 21.53 4.67
CA SER A 88 18.53 22.16 3.69
C SER A 88 18.31 21.30 2.44
N ALA A 89 17.22 21.53 1.69
CA ALA A 89 16.90 20.78 0.50
C ALA A 89 18.03 20.74 -0.54
N ASP A 90 18.91 21.75 -0.51
CA ASP A 90 20.10 21.84 -1.37
C ASP A 90 21.17 20.79 -1.03
N ASP A 91 21.27 20.35 0.23
CA ASP A 91 22.26 19.35 0.63
C ASP A 91 21.91 17.92 0.21
N TYR A 92 20.63 17.62 -0.07
CA TYR A 92 20.23 16.28 -0.49
C TYR A 92 20.84 15.89 -1.84
N PHE A 93 20.79 16.80 -2.81
CA PHE A 93 21.38 16.56 -4.14
C PHE A 93 22.90 16.89 -4.19
N ASN A 94 23.38 17.66 -3.26
CA ASN A 94 24.79 17.94 -3.11
C ASN A 94 25.57 16.84 -2.37
N SER A 95 24.87 15.88 -1.74
CA SER A 95 25.54 14.71 -1.19
C SER A 95 26.02 13.84 -2.37
N SER A 96 27.30 13.55 -2.45
CA SER A 96 27.95 12.75 -3.48
C SER A 96 27.44 11.28 -3.56
N VAL A 97 26.44 10.92 -2.75
CA VAL A 97 25.89 9.57 -2.61
C VAL A 97 24.70 9.32 -3.53
N PHE A 98 23.93 10.36 -3.90
CA PHE A 98 22.75 10.20 -4.74
C PHE A 98 23.05 10.58 -6.18
N SER A 99 22.78 9.65 -7.11
CA SER A 99 22.92 9.92 -8.54
C SER A 99 21.58 10.23 -9.22
N SER A 100 20.49 9.63 -8.78
CA SER A 100 19.16 9.89 -9.31
C SER A 100 18.05 9.40 -8.40
N ALA A 101 16.89 10.05 -8.52
CA ALA A 101 15.62 9.54 -8.03
C ALA A 101 14.58 9.62 -9.14
N ALA A 102 13.77 8.60 -9.32
CA ALA A 102 12.74 8.50 -10.32
C ALA A 102 11.41 8.07 -9.71
N VAL A 103 10.31 8.50 -10.33
CA VAL A 103 8.95 8.04 -10.00
C VAL A 103 8.40 7.33 -11.22
N VAL A 104 7.95 6.09 -11.05
CA VAL A 104 7.48 5.24 -12.13
C VAL A 104 6.10 4.68 -11.79
N SER A 105 5.19 4.72 -12.76
CA SER A 105 3.89 4.06 -12.66
C SER A 105 4.09 2.54 -12.61
N ALA A 106 3.68 1.93 -11.52
CA ALA A 106 4.08 0.56 -11.22
C ALA A 106 2.94 -0.45 -11.13
N TYR A 107 1.72 -0.01 -10.90
CA TYR A 107 0.64 -0.95 -10.65
C TYR A 107 -0.72 -0.36 -10.98
N HIS A 108 -1.63 -1.26 -11.39
CA HIS A 108 -3.03 -0.92 -11.62
C HIS A 108 -3.78 -0.81 -10.29
N ASP A 109 -4.76 0.09 -10.28
CA ASP A 109 -5.72 0.12 -9.20
C ASP A 109 -6.67 -1.07 -9.34
N PHE A 110 -6.49 -2.09 -8.49
CA PHE A 110 -7.35 -3.27 -8.44
C PHE A 110 -8.83 -2.95 -8.13
N ARG A 111 -9.14 -1.72 -7.71
CA ARG A 111 -10.49 -1.27 -7.42
C ARG A 111 -11.38 -1.18 -8.66
N GLY A 112 -10.80 -1.05 -9.87
CA GLY A 112 -11.53 -0.99 -11.13
C GLY A 112 -11.96 -2.33 -11.72
N VAL A 113 -11.65 -3.45 -11.08
CA VAL A 113 -11.90 -4.80 -11.62
C VAL A 113 -13.38 -5.21 -11.61
N ILE A 114 -14.24 -4.49 -10.89
CA ILE A 114 -15.69 -4.78 -10.85
C ILE A 114 -16.37 -4.65 -12.24
N GLN A 115 -15.73 -4.00 -13.20
CA GLN A 115 -16.31 -3.71 -14.53
C GLN A 115 -15.79 -4.59 -15.68
N GLY A 116 -15.17 -5.74 -15.43
CA GLY A 116 -14.77 -6.68 -16.49
C GLY A 116 -13.70 -6.16 -17.47
N LYS A 117 -12.99 -5.09 -17.15
CA LYS A 117 -11.82 -4.67 -17.91
C LYS A 117 -10.71 -5.67 -17.72
N THR A 118 -10.17 -6.16 -18.84
CA THR A 118 -9.01 -7.05 -18.84
C THR A 118 -7.88 -6.45 -18.00
N LEU A 119 -7.54 -7.13 -16.91
CA LEU A 119 -6.37 -6.79 -16.10
C LEU A 119 -5.14 -6.82 -17.02
N ARG A 120 -4.53 -5.69 -17.25
CA ARG A 120 -3.16 -5.68 -17.75
C ARG A 120 -2.28 -6.24 -16.64
N PHE A 121 -1.39 -7.15 -17.00
CA PHE A 121 -0.42 -7.67 -16.03
C PHE A 121 0.35 -6.51 -15.42
N PRO A 122 0.63 -6.53 -14.09
CA PRO A 122 1.54 -5.58 -13.51
C PRO A 122 2.82 -5.57 -14.34
N MET A 123 3.28 -4.37 -14.67
CA MET A 123 4.54 -4.25 -15.41
C MET A 123 5.67 -4.07 -14.41
N PRO A 124 6.80 -4.74 -14.61
CA PRO A 124 7.98 -4.47 -13.82
C PRO A 124 8.30 -2.97 -13.87
N VAL A 125 8.63 -2.39 -12.72
CA VAL A 125 9.00 -0.96 -12.60
C VAL A 125 10.37 -0.69 -13.19
N VAL A 126 11.22 -1.70 -13.11
CA VAL A 126 12.60 -1.68 -13.60
C VAL A 126 12.90 -3.00 -14.30
N PRO A 127 13.97 -3.07 -15.11
CA PRO A 127 14.37 -4.31 -15.77
C PRO A 127 14.55 -5.46 -14.77
N PRO A 128 14.20 -6.69 -15.14
CA PRO A 128 14.46 -7.87 -14.33
C PRO A 128 15.95 -7.97 -13.94
N PHE A 129 16.21 -8.53 -12.77
CA PHE A 129 17.56 -8.78 -12.24
C PHE A 129 18.42 -7.53 -12.00
N SER A 130 17.83 -6.35 -11.91
CA SER A 130 18.58 -5.11 -11.81
C SER A 130 18.58 -4.47 -10.42
N VAL A 131 17.75 -4.93 -9.49
CA VAL A 131 17.51 -4.28 -8.19
C VAL A 131 18.33 -4.94 -7.08
N HIS A 132 19.09 -4.14 -6.35
CA HIS A 132 19.84 -4.63 -5.20
C HIS A 132 18.98 -4.68 -3.92
N LEU A 133 18.08 -3.71 -3.78
CA LEU A 133 17.16 -3.63 -2.65
C LEU A 133 15.78 -3.18 -3.10
N SER A 134 14.77 -3.97 -2.83
CA SER A 134 13.37 -3.58 -2.98
C SER A 134 12.70 -3.45 -1.62
N VAL A 135 11.84 -2.44 -1.45
CA VAL A 135 11.06 -2.22 -0.24
C VAL A 135 9.59 -2.16 -0.64
N LEU A 136 8.82 -3.10 -0.15
CA LEU A 136 7.37 -3.18 -0.36
C LEU A 136 6.67 -3.09 0.98
N GLU A 137 5.96 -1.97 1.20
CA GLU A 137 5.33 -1.65 2.47
C GLU A 137 3.83 -1.50 2.34
N ARG A 138 3.11 -2.09 3.27
CA ARG A 138 1.69 -1.88 3.48
C ARG A 138 1.34 -1.94 4.96
N TYR A 139 0.53 -1.01 5.41
CA TYR A 139 0.10 -0.91 6.80
C TYR A 139 -1.41 -1.12 6.97
N LEU A 140 -2.20 -0.78 5.96
CA LEU A 140 -3.64 -1.00 5.95
C LEU A 140 -4.00 -2.36 5.34
N PRO A 141 -5.11 -2.99 5.79
CA PRO A 141 -5.64 -4.17 5.10
C PRO A 141 -5.88 -3.88 3.62
N PRO A 142 -5.67 -4.85 2.71
CA PRO A 142 -5.94 -4.65 1.29
C PRO A 142 -7.43 -4.38 1.02
N SER A 143 -7.72 -3.73 -0.10
CA SER A 143 -9.09 -3.31 -0.47
C SER A 143 -9.99 -4.49 -0.77
N SER A 144 -9.47 -5.56 -1.33
CA SER A 144 -10.26 -6.72 -1.73
C SER A 144 -9.62 -8.04 -1.30
N PRO A 145 -10.47 -9.08 -1.01
CA PRO A 145 -9.97 -10.42 -0.75
C PRO A 145 -9.17 -11.01 -1.92
N GLN A 146 -9.48 -10.60 -3.15
CA GLN A 146 -8.79 -11.09 -4.34
C GLN A 146 -7.36 -10.54 -4.42
N GLU A 147 -7.17 -9.25 -4.14
CA GLU A 147 -5.85 -8.63 -4.03
C GLU A 147 -4.94 -9.42 -3.06
N TYR A 148 -5.49 -9.79 -1.89
CA TYR A 148 -4.74 -10.58 -0.91
C TYR A 148 -4.42 -12.00 -1.40
N LYS A 149 -5.36 -12.67 -2.07
CA LYS A 149 -5.16 -14.02 -2.60
C LYS A 149 -4.12 -14.04 -3.73
N ASP A 150 -4.18 -13.04 -4.60
CA ASP A 150 -3.28 -12.94 -5.74
C ASP A 150 -1.85 -12.59 -5.32
N LEU A 151 -1.68 -11.95 -4.15
CA LEU A 151 -0.36 -11.54 -3.64
C LEU A 151 0.66 -12.69 -3.61
N PHE A 152 0.24 -13.88 -3.21
CA PHE A 152 1.09 -15.08 -3.07
C PHE A 152 0.98 -16.06 -4.24
N ASN A 153 0.35 -15.64 -5.35
CA ASN A 153 0.12 -16.52 -6.49
C ASN A 153 1.01 -16.14 -7.68
N PRO A 154 2.02 -16.96 -8.05
CA PRO A 154 2.92 -16.65 -9.15
C PRO A 154 2.23 -16.64 -10.52
N GLY A 155 1.07 -17.29 -10.67
CA GLY A 155 0.26 -17.32 -11.90
C GLY A 155 -0.71 -16.14 -12.06
N ARG A 156 -0.69 -15.18 -11.14
CA ARG A 156 -1.56 -14.01 -11.14
C ARG A 156 -0.74 -12.72 -11.03
N PRO A 157 -1.30 -11.59 -11.50
CA PRO A 157 -0.68 -10.29 -11.25
C PRO A 157 -0.45 -10.04 -9.77
N SER A 158 0.79 -9.85 -9.35
CA SER A 158 1.17 -9.71 -7.95
C SER A 158 2.33 -8.74 -7.79
N PHE A 159 2.13 -7.71 -6.97
CA PHE A 159 3.22 -6.76 -6.64
C PHE A 159 4.43 -7.47 -6.04
N LEU A 160 4.19 -8.48 -5.21
CA LEU A 160 5.24 -9.22 -4.54
C LEU A 160 6.09 -9.99 -5.57
N VAL A 161 5.43 -10.70 -6.49
CA VAL A 161 6.11 -11.47 -7.55
C VAL A 161 6.90 -10.54 -8.46
N ASP A 162 6.33 -9.38 -8.81
CA ASP A 162 7.05 -8.39 -9.66
C ASP A 162 8.31 -7.88 -8.97
N ARG A 163 8.19 -7.47 -7.71
CA ARG A 163 9.36 -7.01 -6.93
C ARG A 163 10.42 -8.11 -6.77
N MET A 164 9.99 -9.37 -6.60
CA MET A 164 10.92 -10.51 -6.56
C MET A 164 11.62 -10.74 -7.89
N SER A 165 10.90 -10.62 -9.01
CA SER A 165 11.48 -10.82 -10.36
C SER A 165 12.55 -9.79 -10.72
N GLU A 166 12.44 -8.58 -10.19
CA GLU A 166 13.38 -7.47 -10.41
C GLU A 166 14.69 -7.60 -9.63
N LEU A 167 14.72 -8.42 -8.58
CA LEU A 167 15.89 -8.55 -7.72
C LEU A 167 17.10 -9.09 -8.49
N SER A 168 18.26 -8.48 -8.24
CA SER A 168 19.54 -8.95 -8.77
C SER A 168 19.82 -10.39 -8.36
N ARG A 169 20.43 -11.15 -9.26
CA ARG A 169 20.87 -12.52 -8.97
C ARG A 169 22.02 -12.56 -7.97
N ASP A 170 22.80 -11.48 -7.89
CA ASP A 170 23.96 -11.36 -7.00
C ASP A 170 23.55 -10.96 -5.57
N GLY A 171 22.46 -11.53 -5.07
CA GLY A 171 22.02 -11.33 -3.68
C GLY A 171 21.04 -10.17 -3.49
N GLY A 172 20.31 -9.76 -4.54
CA GLY A 172 19.24 -8.79 -4.41
C GLY A 172 18.25 -9.16 -3.31
N SER A 173 17.81 -8.18 -2.54
CA SER A 173 16.97 -8.40 -1.35
C SER A 173 15.68 -7.60 -1.41
N LEU A 174 14.59 -8.19 -0.94
CA LEU A 174 13.29 -7.54 -0.77
C LEU A 174 12.94 -7.47 0.71
N LEU A 175 12.71 -6.25 1.21
CA LEU A 175 12.04 -6.02 2.48
C LEU A 175 10.54 -5.94 2.22
N PHE A 176 9.80 -6.92 2.72
CA PHE A 176 8.35 -7.02 2.60
C PHE A 176 7.70 -6.81 3.96
N ILE A 177 6.90 -5.74 4.09
CA ILE A 177 6.17 -5.36 5.31
C ILE A 177 4.68 -5.38 4.98
N TYR A 178 3.92 -6.20 5.72
CA TYR A 178 2.50 -6.38 5.43
C TYR A 178 1.69 -6.68 6.69
N PRO A 179 0.45 -6.14 6.82
CA PRO A 179 -0.37 -6.42 7.99
C PRO A 179 -0.79 -7.89 8.05
N THR A 180 -0.68 -8.46 9.26
CA THR A 180 -1.25 -9.78 9.56
C THR A 180 -2.77 -9.68 9.74
N LYS A 181 -3.45 -10.82 9.85
CA LYS A 181 -4.89 -10.86 10.20
C LYS A 181 -5.18 -10.12 11.51
N ARG A 182 -4.29 -10.28 12.50
CA ARG A 182 -4.41 -9.56 13.78
C ARG A 182 -4.26 -8.07 13.57
N GLY A 183 -3.26 -7.64 12.80
CA GLY A 183 -3.07 -6.23 12.45
C GLY A 183 -4.28 -5.64 11.70
N GLY A 184 -4.83 -6.38 10.73
CA GLY A 184 -6.05 -5.99 10.05
C GLY A 184 -7.26 -5.88 10.97
N SER A 185 -7.38 -6.80 11.95
CA SER A 185 -8.44 -6.75 12.96
C SER A 185 -8.28 -5.56 13.91
N THR A 186 -7.05 -5.27 14.34
CA THR A 186 -6.73 -4.09 15.17
C THR A 186 -7.08 -2.80 14.40
N PHE A 187 -6.67 -2.68 13.14
CA PHE A 187 -7.04 -1.52 12.31
C PHE A 187 -8.56 -1.36 12.24
N LYS A 188 -9.28 -2.43 11.93
CA LYS A 188 -10.74 -2.39 11.84
C LYS A 188 -11.41 -1.99 13.14
N SER A 189 -11.00 -2.55 14.27
CA SER A 189 -11.70 -2.39 15.56
C SER A 189 -11.27 -1.16 16.34
N GLN A 190 -9.97 -0.79 16.31
CA GLN A 190 -9.46 0.30 17.14
C GLN A 190 -9.22 1.61 16.37
N TYR A 191 -8.81 1.53 15.11
CA TYR A 191 -8.52 2.72 14.29
C TYR A 191 -9.77 3.20 13.54
N LEU A 192 -10.36 2.33 12.73
CA LEU A 192 -11.46 2.70 11.83
C LEU A 192 -12.84 2.65 12.49
N GLY A 193 -13.14 1.58 13.21
CA GLY A 193 -14.48 1.32 13.78
C GLY A 193 -15.02 2.46 14.63
N PRO A 194 -14.25 2.99 15.60
CA PRO A 194 -14.70 4.11 16.44
C PRO A 194 -15.05 5.37 15.68
N ILE A 195 -14.49 5.54 14.47
CA ILE A 195 -14.75 6.70 13.60
C ILE A 195 -15.88 6.40 12.62
N LEU A 196 -15.78 5.29 11.89
CA LEU A 196 -16.65 4.99 10.76
C LEU A 196 -18.04 4.50 11.22
N ASP A 197 -18.12 3.63 12.21
CA ASP A 197 -19.40 3.03 12.63
C ASP A 197 -20.40 4.08 13.14
N PRO A 198 -20.06 5.02 14.05
CA PRO A 198 -20.98 6.07 14.46
C PRO A 198 -21.33 7.04 13.33
N LEU A 199 -20.35 7.34 12.44
CA LEU A 199 -20.58 8.19 11.27
C LEU A 199 -21.62 7.58 10.34
N LEU A 200 -21.46 6.30 9.98
CA LEU A 200 -22.40 5.61 9.11
C LEU A 200 -23.79 5.46 9.72
N ARG A 201 -23.88 5.20 11.02
CA ARG A 201 -25.19 5.18 11.74
C ARG A 201 -25.88 6.53 11.67
N GLN A 202 -25.14 7.61 11.90
CA GLN A 202 -25.67 8.98 11.82
C GLN A 202 -26.17 9.27 10.39
N LEU A 203 -25.38 8.98 9.36
CA LEU A 203 -25.74 9.20 7.97
C LEU A 203 -26.98 8.39 7.53
N VAL A 204 -27.06 7.12 7.98
CA VAL A 204 -28.23 6.26 7.72
C VAL A 204 -29.50 6.89 8.27
N VAL A 205 -29.47 7.41 9.51
CA VAL A 205 -30.64 8.04 10.14
C VAL A 205 -30.97 9.38 9.50
N VAL A 206 -29.99 10.27 9.32
CA VAL A 206 -30.20 11.63 8.82
C VAL A 206 -30.69 11.65 7.37
N ASN A 207 -30.17 10.76 6.53
CA ASN A 207 -30.49 10.69 5.11
C ASN A 207 -31.52 9.59 4.77
N GLU A 208 -32.18 9.01 5.78
CA GLU A 208 -33.19 7.95 5.60
C GLU A 208 -32.71 6.80 4.70
N LEU A 209 -31.45 6.39 4.85
CA LEU A 209 -30.86 5.32 4.07
C LEU A 209 -31.20 3.94 4.67
N SER A 210 -31.14 2.89 3.86
CA SER A 210 -31.27 1.54 4.40
C SER A 210 -30.05 1.17 5.26
N ALA A 211 -30.28 0.41 6.33
CA ALA A 211 -29.19 -0.08 7.18
C ALA A 211 -28.16 -0.93 6.43
N ASP A 212 -28.56 -1.51 5.31
CA ASP A 212 -27.67 -2.33 4.47
C ASP A 212 -26.56 -1.49 3.84
N VAL A 213 -26.86 -0.25 3.39
CA VAL A 213 -25.83 0.60 2.80
C VAL A 213 -24.73 0.94 3.80
N GLY A 214 -25.12 1.26 5.05
CA GLY A 214 -24.15 1.49 6.13
C GLY A 214 -23.28 0.24 6.37
N ARG A 215 -23.89 -0.94 6.39
CA ARG A 215 -23.18 -2.21 6.56
C ARG A 215 -22.20 -2.49 5.41
N TYR A 216 -22.59 -2.22 4.17
CA TYR A 216 -21.71 -2.41 3.00
C TYR A 216 -20.56 -1.40 2.96
N LEU A 217 -20.81 -0.15 3.31
CA LEU A 217 -19.78 0.89 3.41
C LEU A 217 -18.76 0.60 4.50
N GLY A 218 -19.20 0.14 5.68
CA GLY A 218 -18.34 -0.22 6.82
C GLY A 218 -17.63 -1.58 6.69
N LYS A 219 -17.96 -2.37 5.66
CA LYS A 219 -17.43 -3.73 5.55
C LYS A 219 -15.99 -3.75 5.02
N LEU A 220 -15.05 -4.12 5.88
CA LEU A 220 -13.70 -4.54 5.50
C LEU A 220 -13.66 -6.08 5.36
N SER A 221 -14.18 -6.59 4.22
CA SER A 221 -14.30 -8.03 4.01
C SER A 221 -12.96 -8.75 3.91
N THR A 222 -11.89 -8.04 3.57
CA THR A 222 -10.56 -8.61 3.37
C THR A 222 -9.96 -9.14 4.67
N VAL A 223 -10.22 -8.48 5.79
CA VAL A 223 -9.66 -8.88 7.10
C VAL A 223 -9.96 -10.33 7.46
N SER A 224 -11.15 -10.83 7.12
CA SER A 224 -11.53 -12.24 7.35
C SER A 224 -10.77 -13.24 6.47
N HIS A 225 -10.16 -12.78 5.37
CA HIS A 225 -9.41 -13.60 4.43
C HIS A 225 -7.90 -13.48 4.61
N MET A 226 -7.46 -12.52 5.45
CA MET A 226 -6.05 -12.38 5.80
C MET A 226 -5.61 -13.54 6.70
N GLU A 227 -4.32 -13.78 6.70
CA GLU A 227 -3.68 -14.84 7.44
C GLU A 227 -2.91 -14.30 8.65
N ASP A 228 -2.68 -15.15 9.63
CA ASP A 228 -1.72 -14.88 10.70
C ASP A 228 -0.27 -14.90 10.16
N PHE A 229 0.66 -14.49 11.00
CA PHE A 229 2.07 -14.39 10.63
C PHE A 229 2.67 -15.73 10.16
N ASP A 230 2.35 -16.81 10.87
CA ASP A 230 2.97 -18.12 10.61
C ASP A 230 2.45 -18.70 9.29
N THR A 231 1.15 -18.57 9.03
CA THR A 231 0.55 -18.96 7.74
C THR A 231 1.07 -18.09 6.60
N MET A 232 1.22 -16.78 6.81
CA MET A 232 1.80 -15.87 5.83
C MET A 232 3.25 -16.25 5.50
N ARG A 233 4.04 -16.58 6.52
CA ARG A 233 5.40 -17.08 6.34
C ARG A 233 5.45 -18.34 5.49
N ASN A 234 4.61 -19.33 5.80
CA ASN A 234 4.55 -20.58 5.03
C ASN A 234 4.17 -20.32 3.56
N LYS A 235 3.23 -19.43 3.30
CA LYS A 235 2.87 -19.01 1.92
C LYS A 235 4.03 -18.34 1.20
N LEU A 236 4.80 -17.52 1.89
CA LEU A 236 6.01 -16.91 1.32
C LEU A 236 7.10 -17.94 1.04
N GLU A 237 7.29 -18.91 1.92
CA GLU A 237 8.23 -20.02 1.70
C GLU A 237 7.82 -20.83 0.46
N GLN A 238 6.52 -21.13 0.32
CA GLN A 238 5.99 -21.79 -0.86
C GLN A 238 6.20 -20.95 -2.13
N LEU A 239 5.88 -19.65 -2.09
CA LEU A 239 6.10 -18.74 -3.22
C LEU A 239 7.58 -18.67 -3.61
N CYS A 240 8.48 -18.59 -2.63
CA CYS A 240 9.93 -18.64 -2.87
C CYS A 240 10.33 -19.95 -3.57
N SER A 241 9.79 -21.08 -3.15
CA SER A 241 10.01 -22.38 -3.78
C SER A 241 9.50 -22.41 -5.22
N ASP A 242 8.27 -21.92 -5.45
CA ASP A 242 7.62 -21.93 -6.76
C ASP A 242 8.33 -21.02 -7.79
N LEU A 243 8.93 -19.93 -7.32
CA LEU A 243 9.70 -18.99 -8.16
C LEU A 243 11.16 -19.38 -8.33
N SER A 244 11.66 -20.32 -7.55
CA SER A 244 13.03 -20.79 -7.64
C SER A 244 13.24 -21.67 -8.87
N SER A 245 14.44 -21.60 -9.46
CA SER A 245 14.86 -22.37 -10.61
C SER A 245 16.30 -22.85 -10.44
N SER A 246 16.81 -23.65 -11.35
CA SER A 246 18.21 -24.11 -11.33
C SER A 246 19.24 -22.97 -11.38
N SER A 247 18.85 -21.79 -11.89
CA SER A 247 19.74 -20.62 -12.04
C SER A 247 19.42 -19.48 -11.07
N SER A 248 18.45 -19.64 -10.17
CA SER A 248 18.03 -18.58 -9.26
C SER A 248 17.19 -19.14 -8.13
N GLN A 249 17.61 -18.91 -6.91
CA GLN A 249 16.90 -19.33 -5.70
C GLN A 249 16.42 -18.14 -4.89
N PHE A 250 15.21 -18.27 -4.33
CA PHE A 250 14.65 -17.32 -3.38
C PHE A 250 14.58 -17.96 -2.00
N THR A 251 15.05 -17.23 -0.99
CA THR A 251 15.03 -17.69 0.41
C THR A 251 14.54 -16.57 1.33
N ILE A 252 13.84 -16.93 2.38
CA ILE A 252 13.54 -16.00 3.47
C ILE A 252 14.73 -15.92 4.38
N ALA A 253 15.47 -14.80 4.32
CA ALA A 253 16.66 -14.58 5.12
C ALA A 253 16.33 -14.17 6.56
N ASP A 254 15.21 -13.48 6.77
CA ASP A 254 14.69 -13.09 8.09
C ASP A 254 13.17 -12.96 8.05
N ALA A 255 12.50 -13.28 9.15
CA ALA A 255 11.07 -13.16 9.30
C ALA A 255 10.72 -12.82 10.76
N ARG A 256 10.07 -11.68 10.98
CA ARG A 256 9.73 -11.18 12.32
C ARG A 256 8.35 -10.57 12.35
N LYS A 257 7.72 -10.60 13.52
CA LYS A 257 6.56 -9.77 13.82
C LYS A 257 7.03 -8.37 14.19
N GLY A 258 6.34 -7.37 13.66
CA GLY A 258 6.50 -5.98 14.04
C GLY A 258 5.17 -5.40 14.50
N SER A 259 5.19 -4.19 15.03
CA SER A 259 4.00 -3.42 15.36
C SER A 259 4.23 -1.97 14.99
N ALA A 260 3.23 -1.34 14.38
CA ALA A 260 3.29 0.09 14.02
C ALA A 260 2.05 0.82 14.54
N HIS A 261 2.28 1.91 15.26
CA HIS A 261 1.22 2.88 15.56
C HIS A 261 1.11 3.86 14.42
N LEU A 262 -0.09 3.98 13.85
CA LEU A 262 -0.32 4.89 12.74
C LEU A 262 -0.86 6.23 13.26
N ASP A 263 -0.23 7.31 12.82
CA ASP A 263 -0.76 8.65 13.02
C ASP A 263 -2.18 8.77 12.43
N ARG A 264 -3.05 9.50 13.13
CA ARG A 264 -4.45 9.68 12.76
C ARG A 264 -4.63 10.25 11.36
N HIS A 265 -3.88 11.28 11.04
CA HIS A 265 -3.97 11.95 9.75
C HIS A 265 -3.46 11.05 8.63
N VAL A 266 -2.35 10.36 8.85
CA VAL A 266 -1.70 9.48 7.87
C VAL A 266 -2.61 8.33 7.47
N TRP A 267 -3.09 7.53 8.44
CA TRP A 267 -3.91 6.38 8.09
C TRP A 267 -5.27 6.78 7.50
N THR A 268 -5.81 7.94 7.91
CA THR A 268 -7.08 8.45 7.35
C THR A 268 -6.96 8.74 5.87
N GLU A 269 -5.92 9.47 5.46
CA GLU A 269 -5.72 9.78 4.04
C GLU A 269 -5.42 8.51 3.23
N TRP A 270 -4.63 7.58 3.77
CA TRP A 270 -4.41 6.28 3.12
C TRP A 270 -5.71 5.49 2.94
N PHE A 271 -6.54 5.43 3.98
CA PHE A 271 -7.82 4.74 3.93
C PHE A 271 -8.79 5.39 2.93
N ILE A 272 -8.89 6.70 2.95
CA ILE A 272 -9.73 7.45 2.01
C ILE A 272 -9.26 7.20 0.57
N HIS A 273 -7.99 7.32 0.32
CA HIS A 273 -7.43 7.06 -1.00
C HIS A 273 -7.74 5.64 -1.48
N GLN A 274 -7.56 4.67 -0.60
CA GLN A 274 -7.80 3.26 -0.88
C GLN A 274 -9.30 2.95 -1.14
N GLU A 275 -10.20 3.50 -0.34
CA GLU A 275 -11.61 3.06 -0.30
C GLU A 275 -12.58 3.97 -1.05
N ARG A 276 -12.16 5.16 -1.46
CA ARG A 276 -13.03 6.15 -2.12
C ARG A 276 -13.79 5.58 -3.31
N THR A 277 -13.11 4.84 -4.19
CA THR A 277 -13.74 4.26 -5.39
C THR A 277 -14.77 3.22 -5.01
N ARG A 278 -14.45 2.31 -4.09
CA ARG A 278 -15.39 1.29 -3.59
C ARG A 278 -16.62 1.92 -2.95
N MET A 279 -16.42 2.95 -2.11
CA MET A 279 -17.54 3.67 -1.48
C MET A 279 -18.43 4.35 -2.51
N LYS A 280 -17.83 4.99 -3.52
CA LYS A 280 -18.56 5.59 -4.65
C LYS A 280 -19.40 4.54 -5.37
N ASP A 281 -18.82 3.38 -5.68
CA ASP A 281 -19.51 2.31 -6.41
C ASP A 281 -20.69 1.75 -5.60
N VAL A 282 -20.50 1.55 -4.29
CA VAL A 282 -21.59 1.10 -3.40
C VAL A 282 -22.74 2.11 -3.38
N LEU A 283 -22.45 3.40 -3.24
CA LEU A 283 -23.45 4.44 -3.25
C LEU A 283 -24.15 4.53 -4.61
N SER A 284 -23.41 4.52 -5.71
CA SER A 284 -23.98 4.56 -7.06
C SER A 284 -24.91 3.38 -7.31
N LEU A 285 -24.48 2.17 -6.95
CA LEU A 285 -25.30 0.96 -7.07
C LEU A 285 -26.58 1.02 -6.22
N TYR A 286 -26.47 1.53 -5.01
CA TYR A 286 -27.60 1.73 -4.12
C TYR A 286 -28.67 2.65 -4.73
N TRP A 287 -28.25 3.78 -5.30
CA TRP A 287 -29.17 4.70 -5.97
C TRP A 287 -29.75 4.14 -7.26
N GLN A 288 -28.94 3.50 -8.09
CA GLN A 288 -29.38 2.86 -9.34
C GLN A 288 -30.46 1.80 -9.12
N ASN A 289 -30.39 1.08 -8.01
CA ASN A 289 -31.36 0.04 -7.63
C ASN A 289 -32.52 0.55 -6.77
N GLY A 290 -32.85 1.83 -6.84
CA GLY A 290 -34.01 2.40 -6.13
C GLY A 290 -33.86 2.37 -4.61
N ARG A 291 -32.68 2.73 -4.08
CA ARG A 291 -32.30 2.72 -2.67
C ARG A 291 -32.26 1.32 -2.05
N ARG A 292 -31.89 0.31 -2.82
CA ARG A 292 -31.69 -1.07 -2.37
C ARG A 292 -30.34 -1.60 -2.86
N LEU A 293 -29.67 -2.41 -2.08
CA LEU A 293 -28.49 -3.14 -2.54
C LEU A 293 -28.92 -4.55 -2.93
N PRO A 294 -28.45 -5.07 -4.08
CA PRO A 294 -28.75 -6.44 -4.49
C PRO A 294 -28.21 -7.42 -3.45
N ALA A 295 -28.98 -8.47 -3.14
CA ALA A 295 -28.47 -9.56 -2.33
C ALA A 295 -27.23 -10.16 -3.03
N ALA A 296 -26.22 -10.56 -2.28
CA ALA A 296 -24.89 -10.96 -2.76
C ALA A 296 -24.85 -12.03 -3.88
N LYS A 297 -26.00 -12.67 -4.21
CA LYS A 297 -26.14 -13.68 -5.27
C LYS A 297 -26.78 -13.16 -6.58
N ALA A 298 -27.25 -11.91 -6.62
CA ALA A 298 -28.04 -11.37 -7.76
C ALA A 298 -27.29 -10.33 -8.62
N ALA A 299 -26.00 -10.17 -8.45
CA ALA A 299 -25.21 -9.13 -9.13
C ALA A 299 -24.84 -9.39 -10.60
N SER A 300 -25.37 -10.44 -11.22
CA SER A 300 -25.14 -10.73 -12.65
C SER A 300 -26.42 -10.48 -13.44
N ASN A 301 -26.53 -9.40 -14.14
CA ASN A 301 -27.56 -9.01 -15.12
C ASN A 301 -28.64 -8.04 -14.60
N MET A 302 -28.31 -6.76 -14.51
CA MET A 302 -29.32 -5.71 -14.74
C MET A 302 -28.67 -4.48 -15.40
N SER A 303 -28.87 -4.37 -16.69
CA SER A 303 -28.74 -3.12 -17.44
C SER A 303 -30.00 -2.28 -17.18
N THR A 304 -29.84 -1.16 -16.50
CA THR A 304 -30.95 -0.19 -16.37
C THR A 304 -30.46 1.21 -16.63
N ASN A 305 -30.74 1.68 -17.83
CA ASN A 305 -30.75 3.08 -18.20
C ASN A 305 -31.96 3.75 -17.58
N TYR A 306 -31.85 4.45 -16.47
CA TYR A 306 -32.88 5.44 -16.06
C TYR A 306 -32.30 6.54 -15.15
N LEU A 307 -32.42 7.78 -15.60
CA LEU A 307 -32.39 9.06 -14.85
C LEU A 307 -31.15 9.26 -13.94
N LEU A 308 -30.03 9.56 -14.56
CA LEU A 308 -28.72 9.61 -13.91
C LEU A 308 -28.43 10.92 -13.16
N GLU A 309 -28.99 12.07 -13.56
CA GLU A 309 -28.47 13.37 -13.11
C GLU A 309 -28.73 13.70 -11.63
N ASP A 310 -29.95 13.58 -11.13
CA ASP A 310 -30.28 13.91 -9.72
C ASP A 310 -29.74 12.89 -8.72
N LYS A 311 -29.63 11.61 -9.14
CA LYS A 311 -29.16 10.53 -8.29
C LYS A 311 -27.63 10.55 -8.13
N GLU A 312 -26.92 10.99 -9.15
CA GLU A 312 -25.47 11.06 -9.16
C GLU A 312 -24.96 12.18 -8.24
N VAL A 313 -25.60 13.33 -8.24
CA VAL A 313 -25.32 14.45 -7.33
C VAL A 313 -25.49 14.01 -5.86
N THR A 314 -26.59 13.35 -5.54
CA THR A 314 -26.84 12.88 -4.16
C THR A 314 -25.82 11.83 -3.70
N SER A 315 -25.43 10.91 -4.57
CA SER A 315 -24.37 9.94 -4.30
C SER A 315 -23.01 10.62 -4.04
N ALA A 316 -22.67 11.63 -4.83
CA ALA A 316 -21.42 12.38 -4.67
C ALA A 316 -21.40 13.20 -3.38
N MET A 317 -22.52 13.84 -3.02
CA MET A 317 -22.65 14.58 -1.76
C MET A 317 -22.45 13.66 -0.55
N LEU A 318 -23.14 12.51 -0.51
CA LEU A 318 -22.97 11.53 0.58
C LEU A 318 -21.55 10.99 0.65
N LEU A 319 -20.92 10.73 -0.49
CA LEU A 319 -19.51 10.34 -0.49
C LEU A 319 -18.65 11.43 0.15
N GLY A 320 -18.89 12.71 -0.21
CA GLY A 320 -18.20 13.84 0.40
C GLY A 320 -18.38 13.88 1.92
N GLU A 321 -19.62 13.74 2.41
CA GLU A 321 -19.93 13.72 3.85
C GLU A 321 -19.23 12.56 4.58
N ILE A 322 -19.17 11.37 3.97
CA ILE A 322 -18.48 10.22 4.54
C ILE A 322 -16.99 10.51 4.65
N LEU A 323 -16.36 10.94 3.57
CA LEU A 323 -14.91 11.18 3.54
C LEU A 323 -14.52 12.32 4.49
N ASP A 324 -15.27 13.39 4.53
CA ASP A 324 -15.07 14.51 5.45
C ASP A 324 -15.32 14.10 6.91
N GLY A 325 -16.34 13.30 7.14
CA GLY A 325 -16.62 12.76 8.47
C GLY A 325 -15.50 11.87 8.97
N ILE A 326 -14.92 11.02 8.11
CA ILE A 326 -13.74 10.20 8.46
C ILE A 326 -12.54 11.09 8.83
N ARG A 327 -12.30 12.19 8.13
CA ARG A 327 -11.21 13.13 8.42
C ARG A 327 -11.40 13.86 9.73
N LYS A 328 -12.59 14.40 9.95
CA LYS A 328 -12.87 15.40 11.00
C LYS A 328 -13.31 14.79 12.33
N ARG A 329 -13.89 13.60 12.32
CA ARG A 329 -14.40 12.99 13.54
C ARG A 329 -13.25 12.59 14.48
N PRO A 330 -13.16 13.16 15.71
CA PRO A 330 -12.13 12.78 16.66
C PRO A 330 -12.41 11.38 17.24
N TYR A 331 -11.40 10.77 17.83
CA TYR A 331 -11.62 9.67 18.75
C TYR A 331 -12.27 10.21 20.06
N GLY A 332 -13.11 9.40 20.69
CA GLY A 332 -13.50 9.65 22.06
C GLY A 332 -12.34 9.28 23.01
N GLU A 333 -12.35 9.82 24.22
CA GLU A 333 -11.27 9.60 25.21
C GLU A 333 -10.96 8.11 25.46
N GLU A 334 -11.98 7.25 25.38
CA GLU A 334 -11.83 5.80 25.62
C GLU A 334 -11.58 5.00 24.33
N THR A 335 -11.69 5.62 23.14
CA THR A 335 -11.65 4.95 21.84
C THR A 335 -10.39 5.23 21.05
N GLU A 336 -9.43 5.94 21.61
CA GLU A 336 -8.13 6.12 21.01
C GLU A 336 -7.41 4.77 20.87
N PRO A 337 -6.79 4.47 19.72
CA PRO A 337 -6.09 3.21 19.50
C PRO A 337 -4.99 2.97 20.53
N ARG A 338 -5.06 1.85 21.24
CA ARG A 338 -4.06 1.45 22.24
C ARG A 338 -2.99 0.54 21.66
N ASP A 339 -3.38 -0.31 20.73
CA ASP A 339 -2.51 -1.30 20.12
C ASP A 339 -2.00 -0.83 18.77
N GLY A 340 -0.74 -1.08 18.50
CA GLY A 340 -0.18 -0.94 17.15
C GLY A 340 -0.71 -2.04 16.22
N ILE A 341 -0.67 -1.77 14.93
CA ILE A 341 -1.02 -2.73 13.89
C ILE A 341 0.09 -3.78 13.80
N GLU A 342 -0.27 -5.05 14.04
CA GLU A 342 0.68 -6.15 13.89
C GLU A 342 1.04 -6.35 12.42
N LEU A 343 2.35 -6.41 12.15
CA LEU A 343 2.94 -6.55 10.82
C LEU A 343 3.79 -7.81 10.75
N GLY A 344 3.77 -8.48 9.62
CA GLY A 344 4.81 -9.39 9.22
C GLY A 344 5.90 -8.61 8.49
N VAL A 345 7.13 -8.77 8.93
CA VAL A 345 8.33 -8.17 8.33
C VAL A 345 9.21 -9.31 7.83
N PHE A 346 9.40 -9.38 6.52
CA PHE A 346 10.14 -10.46 5.87
C PHE A 346 11.26 -9.89 5.02
N VAL A 347 12.42 -10.52 5.08
CA VAL A 347 13.54 -10.25 4.18
C VAL A 347 13.68 -11.44 3.25
N ILE A 348 13.36 -11.26 1.99
CA ILE A 348 13.52 -12.27 0.95
C ILE A 348 14.78 -11.96 0.17
N ARG A 349 15.62 -12.95 -0.02
CA ARG A 349 16.88 -12.83 -0.75
C ARG A 349 16.87 -13.71 -1.99
N ARG A 350 17.38 -13.16 -3.08
CA ARG A 350 17.68 -13.91 -4.29
C ARG A 350 19.15 -14.27 -4.33
N SER A 351 19.45 -15.49 -4.72
CA SER A 351 20.81 -15.99 -4.94
C SER A 351 20.89 -16.87 -6.19
N HIS A 352 22.07 -17.14 -6.65
CA HIS A 352 22.33 -18.11 -7.72
C HIS A 352 22.05 -19.53 -7.26
#